data_b1556d9783c32393cc3f25034e3dc6cb
#
_entry.id   b1556d9783c32393cc3f25034e3dc6cb
#
_cell.length_a   1.000
_cell.length_b   1.000
_cell.length_c   1.000
_cell.angle_alpha   90.00
_cell.angle_beta   90.00
_cell.angle_gamma   90.00
#
_symmetry.space_group_name_H-M   'P 1'
#
loop_
_entity.id
_entity.type
_entity.pdbx_description
1 polymer ?
#
loop_
_entity_poly.entity_id
_entity_poly.type
_entity_poly.pdbx_seq_one_letter_code
_entity_poly.pdbx_strand_id
1 'polypeptide(L)'
;MRKVLYIDVEWANSQNKSICQIGLISEDLDTGETILPELNLYVNPEDNYDDNCIAVHHITNEKTKNCKTFKDLWPSIEEYFTKSIIVGHNVCSSDLNAVVRNLKRYSIDIPEIYYIDTYELSRKFVSSIDVKDYKLTTLCKYFDIILDNNHDAFADARACSKLLKALISNYNFVLNDYIEHYDLNDIKDFIPYVSSIEFKRELNTLYGILSGIQIDNIINKKEVEYIKNWKEKHLNFIHYKSVSHIIKVIDLILEDNVITADEVLLLNSVITDYLQYVKSSKETLATQFLQGLIRGIEADKAINDTEIYKLRNWLYKNNYLQGHYPYDLLFTEINSILEDGIITLEEKSNLSKTFKTILEPIENLNNEIVLFENNTFCLSGNFSYGSKNKVMQYIISKGGIVDKNIKKSTNFLVVGEGGSSHYSNGNYGTKIKRAKELNIIIIKENQLFAQ
;
A
#
# COMPACT_ATOMS: atom_id res chain seq x y z
N MET A 1 39.19 6.84 -11.87
CA MET A 1 37.94 6.85 -12.67
C MET A 1 36.84 6.21 -11.82
N ARG A 2 35.89 7.00 -11.35
CA ARG A 2 34.73 6.52 -10.60
C ARG A 2 33.51 6.61 -11.51
N LYS A 3 33.17 5.49 -12.18
CA LYS A 3 32.01 5.42 -13.06
C LYS A 3 30.74 5.51 -12.21
N VAL A 4 29.94 6.52 -12.46
CA VAL A 4 28.59 6.69 -11.86
C VAL A 4 27.52 6.58 -12.95
N LEU A 5 26.37 6.04 -12.56
CA LEU A 5 25.16 6.00 -13.36
C LEU A 5 24.06 6.76 -12.60
N TYR A 6 23.66 7.90 -13.09
CA TYR A 6 22.44 8.56 -12.62
C TYR A 6 21.24 7.97 -13.34
N ILE A 7 20.25 7.59 -12.56
CA ILE A 7 19.05 6.90 -13.04
C ILE A 7 17.81 7.50 -12.40
N ASP A 8 16.76 7.52 -13.19
CA ASP A 8 15.40 7.65 -12.74
C ASP A 8 14.49 6.83 -13.67
N VAL A 9 13.38 6.31 -13.15
CA VAL A 9 12.43 5.50 -13.92
C VAL A 9 11.00 5.85 -13.61
N GLU A 10 10.14 5.85 -14.66
CA GLU A 10 8.70 5.89 -14.51
C GLU A 10 8.09 4.51 -14.76
N TRP A 11 7.05 4.15 -14.02
CA TRP A 11 6.39 2.86 -14.15
C TRP A 11 4.90 2.96 -14.45
N ALA A 12 4.38 2.01 -15.21
CA ALA A 12 2.98 1.98 -15.63
C ALA A 12 2.01 1.74 -14.48
N ASN A 13 2.42 0.98 -13.46
CA ASN A 13 1.59 0.69 -12.28
C ASN A 13 2.44 0.41 -11.04
N SER A 14 1.85 0.67 -9.88
CA SER A 14 2.51 0.46 -8.58
C SER A 14 2.65 -1.01 -8.22
N GLN A 15 1.78 -1.89 -8.73
CA GLN A 15 1.74 -3.30 -8.37
C GLN A 15 2.97 -4.06 -8.87
N ASN A 16 3.31 -3.89 -10.13
CA ASN A 16 4.42 -4.60 -10.78
C ASN A 16 5.64 -3.73 -11.01
N LYS A 17 5.51 -2.41 -10.89
CA LYS A 17 6.54 -1.42 -11.27
C LYS A 17 7.10 -1.68 -12.67
N SER A 18 6.20 -1.99 -13.61
CA SER A 18 6.57 -2.24 -14.99
C SER A 18 7.04 -0.96 -15.63
N ILE A 19 8.34 -0.87 -15.93
CA ILE A 19 8.98 0.37 -16.40
C ILE A 19 8.39 0.82 -17.72
N CYS A 20 8.02 2.11 -17.83
CA CYS A 20 7.50 2.75 -19.03
C CYS A 20 8.39 3.89 -19.57
N GLN A 21 9.30 4.42 -18.75
CA GLN A 21 10.38 5.32 -19.17
C GLN A 21 11.61 5.08 -18.30
N ILE A 22 12.80 5.23 -18.87
CA ILE A 22 14.08 5.16 -18.16
C ILE A 22 15.01 6.25 -18.65
N GLY A 23 15.54 7.02 -17.72
CA GLY A 23 16.59 8.03 -17.94
C GLY A 23 17.92 7.54 -17.39
N LEU A 24 18.97 7.54 -18.22
CA LEU A 24 20.33 7.07 -17.86
C LEU A 24 21.37 8.11 -18.27
N ILE A 25 22.22 8.49 -17.32
CA ILE A 25 23.37 9.38 -17.54
C ILE A 25 24.60 8.73 -16.92
N SER A 26 25.58 8.38 -17.72
CA SER A 26 26.81 7.74 -17.27
C SER A 26 28.00 8.67 -17.41
N GLU A 27 28.67 8.97 -16.31
CA GLU A 27 29.83 9.85 -16.29
C GLU A 27 30.93 9.39 -15.33
N ASP A 28 32.14 9.91 -15.53
CA ASP A 28 33.17 9.86 -14.51
C ASP A 28 32.95 10.98 -13.50
N LEU A 29 32.70 10.61 -12.26
CA LEU A 29 32.41 11.57 -11.19
C LEU A 29 33.57 12.55 -10.92
N ASP A 30 34.81 12.12 -11.15
CA ASP A 30 36.02 12.92 -10.88
C ASP A 30 36.25 13.99 -11.94
N THR A 31 35.96 13.67 -13.21
CA THR A 31 36.20 14.58 -14.34
C THR A 31 34.95 15.22 -14.88
N GLY A 32 33.77 14.61 -14.62
CA GLY A 32 32.48 15.02 -15.21
C GLY A 32 32.35 14.63 -16.69
N GLU A 33 33.27 13.83 -17.23
CA GLU A 33 33.23 13.39 -18.62
C GLU A 33 32.19 12.28 -18.81
N THR A 34 31.39 12.37 -19.89
CA THR A 34 30.44 11.33 -20.27
C THR A 34 31.16 10.05 -20.66
N ILE A 35 30.83 8.92 -20.00
CA ILE A 35 31.41 7.61 -20.31
C ILE A 35 30.62 6.88 -21.38
N LEU A 36 29.27 6.87 -21.21
CA LEU A 36 28.33 6.26 -22.16
C LEU A 36 27.31 7.31 -22.61
N PRO A 37 26.72 7.20 -23.81
CA PRO A 37 25.71 8.14 -24.29
C PRO A 37 24.55 8.32 -23.31
N GLU A 38 24.07 9.54 -23.13
CA GLU A 38 22.86 9.79 -22.35
C GLU A 38 21.66 9.15 -23.05
N LEU A 39 20.78 8.49 -22.27
CA LEU A 39 19.60 7.80 -22.79
C LEU A 39 18.33 8.31 -22.13
N ASN A 40 17.33 8.61 -22.95
CA ASN A 40 15.94 8.82 -22.57
C ASN A 40 15.08 7.85 -23.38
N LEU A 41 14.63 6.78 -22.77
CA LEU A 41 13.99 5.67 -23.47
C LEU A 41 12.57 5.43 -22.94
N TYR A 42 11.59 5.48 -23.84
CA TYR A 42 10.28 4.93 -23.56
C TYR A 42 10.30 3.41 -23.74
N VAL A 43 9.63 2.72 -22.81
CA VAL A 43 9.62 1.27 -22.72
C VAL A 43 8.18 0.77 -22.80
N ASN A 44 7.94 -0.26 -23.61
CA ASN A 44 6.68 -0.97 -23.55
C ASN A 44 6.64 -1.82 -22.26
N PRO A 45 5.79 -1.48 -21.27
CA PRO A 45 5.77 -2.19 -20.00
C PRO A 45 5.14 -3.60 -20.10
N GLU A 46 4.48 -3.93 -21.23
CA GLU A 46 3.67 -5.15 -21.39
C GLU A 46 2.73 -5.38 -20.21
N ASP A 47 2.11 -4.30 -19.72
CA ASP A 47 1.28 -4.28 -18.53
C ASP A 47 0.22 -3.18 -18.60
N ASN A 48 -0.76 -3.24 -17.69
CA ASN A 48 -1.78 -2.21 -17.57
C ASN A 48 -1.19 -0.95 -16.91
N TYR A 49 -1.73 0.19 -17.32
CA TYR A 49 -1.42 1.46 -16.70
C TYR A 49 -2.43 1.78 -15.59
N ASP A 50 -1.94 2.26 -14.45
CA ASP A 50 -2.76 2.86 -13.41
C ASP A 50 -3.02 4.34 -13.74
N ASP A 51 -4.27 4.78 -13.62
CA ASP A 51 -4.63 6.18 -13.84
C ASP A 51 -3.83 7.14 -12.97
N ASN A 52 -3.50 6.72 -11.75
CA ASN A 52 -2.71 7.51 -10.81
C ASN A 52 -1.26 7.69 -11.29
N CYS A 53 -0.63 6.65 -11.84
CA CYS A 53 0.70 6.75 -12.42
C CYS A 53 0.69 7.68 -13.65
N ILE A 54 -0.32 7.53 -14.52
CA ILE A 54 -0.50 8.43 -15.68
C ILE A 54 -0.67 9.89 -15.25
N ALA A 55 -1.42 10.14 -14.16
CA ALA A 55 -1.63 11.50 -13.66
C ALA A 55 -0.34 12.18 -13.21
N VAL A 56 0.68 11.41 -12.79
CA VAL A 56 1.99 11.90 -12.36
C VAL A 56 2.91 12.16 -13.54
N HIS A 57 3.24 11.15 -14.33
CA HIS A 57 4.25 11.24 -15.37
C HIS A 57 3.67 11.46 -16.80
N HIS A 58 2.34 11.46 -16.96
CA HIS A 58 1.62 11.70 -18.21
C HIS A 58 1.98 10.73 -19.36
N ILE A 59 2.53 9.56 -19.06
CA ILE A 59 2.88 8.53 -20.04
C ILE A 59 1.71 7.55 -20.13
N THR A 60 1.21 7.34 -21.36
CA THR A 60 0.08 6.44 -21.63
C THR A 60 0.53 5.24 -22.45
N ASN A 61 -0.32 4.21 -22.52
CA ASN A 61 -0.08 3.04 -23.35
C ASN A 61 0.09 3.40 -24.83
N GLU A 62 -0.61 4.43 -25.33
CA GLU A 62 -0.47 4.88 -26.72
C GLU A 62 0.94 5.33 -27.04
N LYS A 63 1.63 5.92 -26.05
CA LYS A 63 3.02 6.41 -26.21
C LYS A 63 4.03 5.27 -26.21
N THR A 64 3.77 4.18 -25.50
CA THR A 64 4.76 3.12 -25.25
C THR A 64 4.51 1.80 -25.96
N LYS A 65 3.28 1.51 -26.40
CA LYS A 65 2.89 0.21 -27.00
C LYS A 65 3.74 -0.27 -28.18
N ASN A 66 4.35 0.66 -28.91
CA ASN A 66 5.23 0.34 -30.05
C ASN A 66 6.74 0.46 -29.70
N CYS A 67 7.06 0.76 -28.44
CA CYS A 67 8.44 0.79 -27.98
C CYS A 67 8.97 -0.63 -27.71
N LYS A 68 10.29 -0.75 -27.58
CA LYS A 68 10.91 -2.01 -27.13
C LYS A 68 10.47 -2.33 -25.70
N THR A 69 10.38 -3.61 -25.39
CA THR A 69 10.17 -4.06 -24.00
C THR A 69 11.43 -3.88 -23.19
N PHE A 70 11.34 -3.92 -21.86
CA PHE A 70 12.52 -3.85 -20.99
C PHE A 70 13.50 -4.99 -21.30
N LYS A 71 12.98 -6.20 -21.59
CA LYS A 71 13.78 -7.36 -22.01
C LYS A 71 14.60 -7.08 -23.26
N ASP A 72 13.98 -6.45 -24.27
CA ASP A 72 14.64 -6.14 -25.55
C ASP A 72 15.64 -5.00 -25.43
N LEU A 73 15.47 -4.12 -24.44
CA LEU A 73 16.36 -3.00 -24.16
C LEU A 73 17.56 -3.40 -23.32
N TRP A 74 17.39 -4.36 -22.40
CA TRP A 74 18.41 -4.70 -21.42
C TRP A 74 19.80 -4.97 -22.01
N PRO A 75 19.97 -5.74 -23.08
CA PRO A 75 21.31 -5.97 -23.67
C PRO A 75 22.01 -4.68 -24.12
N SER A 76 21.27 -3.61 -24.40
CA SER A 76 21.86 -2.31 -24.80
C SER A 76 22.11 -1.36 -23.63
N ILE A 77 21.54 -1.63 -22.45
CA ILE A 77 21.68 -0.77 -21.27
C ILE A 77 22.41 -1.46 -20.11
N GLU A 78 22.63 -2.76 -20.15
CA GLU A 78 23.31 -3.53 -19.09
C GLU A 78 24.71 -2.96 -18.76
N GLU A 79 25.43 -2.46 -19.76
CA GLU A 79 26.77 -1.87 -19.57
C GLU A 79 26.76 -0.65 -18.65
N TYR A 80 25.63 0.09 -18.58
CA TYR A 80 25.46 1.22 -17.67
C TYR A 80 25.49 0.80 -16.22
N PHE A 81 24.88 -0.36 -15.91
CA PHE A 81 24.80 -0.90 -14.56
C PHE A 81 26.08 -1.62 -14.13
N THR A 82 26.86 -2.14 -15.10
CA THR A 82 28.05 -2.93 -14.82
C THR A 82 29.17 -2.06 -14.29
N LYS A 83 29.69 -2.37 -13.10
CA LYS A 83 30.78 -1.66 -12.44
C LYS A 83 30.55 -0.16 -12.26
N SER A 84 29.31 0.26 -12.17
CA SER A 84 28.92 1.64 -11.89
C SER A 84 28.40 1.75 -10.46
N ILE A 85 28.60 2.91 -9.83
CA ILE A 85 27.87 3.32 -8.65
C ILE A 85 26.58 3.96 -9.15
N ILE A 86 25.42 3.40 -8.80
CA ILE A 86 24.13 3.92 -9.23
C ILE A 86 23.72 5.05 -8.31
N VAL A 87 23.29 6.17 -8.88
CA VAL A 87 22.89 7.36 -8.13
C VAL A 87 21.49 7.76 -8.55
N GLY A 88 20.62 7.97 -7.59
CA GLY A 88 19.26 8.46 -7.80
C GLY A 88 18.72 9.14 -6.55
N HIS A 89 17.53 9.68 -6.63
CA HIS A 89 16.85 10.33 -5.51
C HIS A 89 15.80 9.40 -4.93
N ASN A 90 16.01 8.90 -3.71
CA ASN A 90 15.26 7.79 -3.12
C ASN A 90 15.35 6.49 -3.96
N VAL A 91 16.52 6.30 -4.55
CA VAL A 91 16.78 5.30 -5.60
C VAL A 91 16.56 3.87 -5.14
N CYS A 92 16.86 3.57 -3.88
CA CYS A 92 16.73 2.21 -3.35
C CYS A 92 15.27 1.73 -3.37
N SER A 93 14.34 2.59 -2.96
CA SER A 93 12.91 2.27 -2.84
C SER A 93 12.15 2.38 -4.16
N SER A 94 12.60 3.24 -5.08
CA SER A 94 11.94 3.52 -6.35
C SER A 94 12.61 2.79 -7.51
N ASP A 95 13.69 3.35 -8.02
CA ASP A 95 14.27 3.00 -9.30
C ASP A 95 14.94 1.62 -9.32
N LEU A 96 15.80 1.34 -8.33
CA LEU A 96 16.46 0.05 -8.22
C LEU A 96 15.47 -1.07 -7.99
N ASN A 97 14.45 -0.81 -7.19
CA ASN A 97 13.38 -1.77 -6.99
C ASN A 97 12.64 -2.08 -8.30
N ALA A 98 12.29 -1.05 -9.10
CA ALA A 98 11.66 -1.22 -10.41
C ALA A 98 12.58 -2.00 -11.37
N VAL A 99 13.87 -1.64 -11.48
CA VAL A 99 14.83 -2.35 -12.33
C VAL A 99 14.94 -3.82 -11.93
N VAL A 100 15.17 -4.11 -10.65
CA VAL A 100 15.33 -5.48 -10.16
C VAL A 100 14.05 -6.32 -10.38
N ARG A 101 12.86 -5.74 -10.22
CA ARG A 101 11.60 -6.42 -10.51
C ARG A 101 11.46 -6.78 -11.99
N ASN A 102 11.80 -5.85 -12.88
CA ASN A 102 11.76 -6.11 -14.32
C ASN A 102 12.79 -7.16 -14.73
N LEU A 103 14.01 -7.14 -14.18
CA LEU A 103 15.00 -8.20 -14.40
C LEU A 103 14.46 -9.57 -13.97
N LYS A 104 13.88 -9.67 -12.77
CA LYS A 104 13.26 -10.91 -12.27
C LYS A 104 12.09 -11.36 -13.14
N ARG A 105 11.22 -10.44 -13.58
CA ARG A 105 10.06 -10.73 -14.44
C ARG A 105 10.48 -11.43 -15.73
N TYR A 106 11.59 -11.01 -16.30
CA TYR A 106 12.11 -11.55 -17.55
C TYR A 106 13.18 -12.64 -17.37
N SER A 107 13.42 -13.08 -16.13
CA SER A 107 14.45 -14.08 -15.79
C SER A 107 15.85 -13.69 -16.30
N ILE A 108 16.18 -12.42 -16.15
CA ILE A 108 17.49 -11.86 -16.47
C ILE A 108 18.32 -11.83 -15.19
N ASP A 109 19.61 -12.15 -15.29
CA ASP A 109 20.52 -12.10 -14.14
C ASP A 109 20.65 -10.67 -13.61
N ILE A 110 20.61 -10.53 -12.29
CA ILE A 110 20.71 -9.23 -11.63
C ILE A 110 22.19 -8.95 -11.38
N PRO A 111 22.74 -7.85 -11.91
CA PRO A 111 24.12 -7.47 -11.62
C PRO A 111 24.31 -7.13 -10.14
N GLU A 112 25.52 -7.17 -9.65
CA GLU A 112 25.87 -6.63 -8.34
C GLU A 112 25.70 -5.11 -8.38
N ILE A 113 24.90 -4.57 -7.44
CA ILE A 113 24.47 -3.18 -7.43
C ILE A 113 25.04 -2.46 -6.21
N TYR A 114 25.82 -1.41 -6.46
CA TYR A 114 26.22 -0.43 -5.46
C TYR A 114 25.55 0.90 -5.77
N TYR A 115 25.05 1.61 -4.76
CA TYR A 115 24.30 2.84 -4.97
C TYR A 115 24.62 3.93 -3.95
N ILE A 116 24.27 5.16 -4.32
CA ILE A 116 24.24 6.34 -3.46
C ILE A 116 22.86 6.95 -3.60
N ASP A 117 22.21 7.21 -2.47
CA ASP A 117 20.91 7.87 -2.44
C ASP A 117 21.06 9.36 -2.11
N THR A 118 20.74 10.22 -3.07
CA THR A 118 20.86 11.69 -2.88
C THR A 118 19.82 12.23 -1.90
N TYR A 119 18.70 11.54 -1.69
CA TYR A 119 17.75 11.90 -0.65
C TYR A 119 18.38 11.72 0.75
N GLU A 120 18.96 10.56 1.03
CA GLU A 120 19.61 10.28 2.33
C GLU A 120 20.83 11.20 2.55
N LEU A 121 21.61 11.49 1.51
CA LEU A 121 22.68 12.47 1.60
C LEU A 121 22.16 13.87 1.94
N SER A 122 21.09 14.29 1.27
CA SER A 122 20.50 15.61 1.52
C SER A 122 19.99 15.73 2.95
N ARG A 123 19.30 14.73 3.47
CA ARG A 123 18.84 14.71 4.87
C ARG A 123 19.99 14.82 5.88
N LYS A 124 21.15 14.30 5.53
CA LYS A 124 22.30 14.31 6.43
C LYS A 124 23.03 15.66 6.43
N PHE A 125 23.11 16.32 5.29
CA PHE A 125 23.97 17.49 5.09
C PHE A 125 23.21 18.80 4.97
N VAL A 126 22.01 18.81 4.43
CA VAL A 126 21.17 20.01 4.33
C VAL A 126 20.33 20.15 5.60
N SER A 127 20.35 21.34 6.20
CA SER A 127 19.58 21.61 7.43
C SER A 127 18.08 21.63 7.13
N SER A 128 17.28 20.98 7.97
CA SER A 128 15.82 21.05 7.91
C SER A 128 15.23 22.43 8.20
N ILE A 129 16.06 23.39 8.63
CA ILE A 129 15.66 24.80 8.79
C ILE A 129 15.69 25.51 7.42
N ASP A 130 16.56 25.05 6.50
CA ASP A 130 16.81 25.69 5.21
C ASP A 130 15.87 25.20 4.12
N VAL A 131 15.30 24.01 4.29
CA VAL A 131 14.38 23.37 3.31
C VAL A 131 13.10 22.88 4.01
N LYS A 132 11.96 23.00 3.34
CA LYS A 132 10.68 22.53 3.87
C LYS A 132 10.54 21.00 3.87
N ASP A 133 11.19 20.36 2.90
CA ASP A 133 11.26 18.92 2.67
C ASP A 133 12.50 18.61 1.82
N TYR A 134 12.81 17.31 1.67
CA TYR A 134 13.97 16.87 0.89
C TYR A 134 13.58 16.28 -0.49
N LYS A 135 12.43 16.69 -1.05
CA LYS A 135 12.04 16.31 -2.41
C LYS A 135 13.03 16.86 -3.43
N LEU A 136 13.23 16.14 -4.53
CA LEU A 136 14.16 16.56 -5.60
C LEU A 136 13.86 17.99 -6.07
N THR A 137 12.57 18.33 -6.26
CA THR A 137 12.12 19.68 -6.65
C THR A 137 12.47 20.76 -5.64
N THR A 138 12.40 20.47 -4.33
CA THR A 138 12.75 21.41 -3.26
C THR A 138 14.25 21.60 -3.20
N LEU A 139 15.03 20.53 -3.27
CA LEU A 139 16.48 20.57 -3.27
C LEU A 139 17.04 21.24 -4.53
N CYS A 140 16.43 21.00 -5.69
CA CYS A 140 16.79 21.71 -6.93
C CYS A 140 16.62 23.23 -6.77
N LYS A 141 15.54 23.69 -6.15
CA LYS A 141 15.34 25.11 -5.85
C LYS A 141 16.37 25.66 -4.84
N TYR A 142 16.69 24.88 -3.82
CA TYR A 142 17.66 25.28 -2.80
C TYR A 142 19.09 25.45 -3.37
N PHE A 143 19.48 24.59 -4.32
CA PHE A 143 20.78 24.64 -4.96
C PHE A 143 20.80 25.36 -6.32
N ASP A 144 19.74 26.09 -6.68
CA ASP A 144 19.60 26.79 -7.98
C ASP A 144 19.76 25.85 -9.18
N ILE A 145 19.29 24.61 -9.07
CA ILE A 145 19.30 23.62 -10.14
C ILE A 145 18.01 23.75 -10.96
N ILE A 146 18.16 23.94 -12.27
CA ILE A 146 17.01 23.98 -13.17
C ILE A 146 16.51 22.55 -13.41
N LEU A 147 15.25 22.32 -13.08
CA LEU A 147 14.49 21.10 -13.35
C LEU A 147 13.35 21.48 -14.33
N ASP A 148 13.55 21.18 -15.61
CA ASP A 148 12.67 21.67 -16.68
C ASP A 148 11.34 20.92 -16.75
N ASN A 149 11.32 19.64 -16.36
CA ASN A 149 10.14 18.77 -16.53
C ASN A 149 10.14 17.68 -15.43
N ASN A 150 9.54 18.00 -14.29
CA ASN A 150 9.43 17.06 -13.20
C ASN A 150 8.60 15.84 -13.64
N HIS A 151 8.95 14.62 -13.19
CA HIS A 151 8.37 13.34 -13.61
C HIS A 151 8.60 13.00 -15.10
N ASP A 152 9.71 13.49 -15.64
CA ASP A 152 10.34 12.91 -16.83
C ASP A 152 11.64 12.25 -16.37
N ALA A 153 11.74 10.94 -16.50
CA ALA A 153 12.84 10.15 -15.95
C ALA A 153 14.23 10.68 -16.35
N PHE A 154 14.37 11.23 -17.55
CA PHE A 154 15.66 11.78 -17.98
C PHE A 154 15.97 13.15 -17.35
N ALA A 155 14.94 14.01 -17.20
CA ALA A 155 15.10 15.29 -16.54
C ALA A 155 15.44 15.11 -15.05
N ASP A 156 14.80 14.16 -14.39
CA ASP A 156 15.01 13.86 -12.97
C ASP A 156 16.38 13.20 -12.73
N ALA A 157 16.83 12.26 -13.58
CA ALA A 157 18.19 11.73 -13.54
C ALA A 157 19.26 12.84 -13.72
N ARG A 158 19.02 13.78 -14.63
CA ARG A 158 19.92 14.94 -14.85
C ARG A 158 19.93 15.89 -13.65
N ALA A 159 18.78 16.14 -13.03
CA ALA A 159 18.70 16.95 -11.82
C ALA A 159 19.42 16.27 -10.66
N CYS A 160 19.29 14.95 -10.52
CA CYS A 160 19.98 14.15 -9.53
C CYS A 160 21.51 14.21 -9.68
N SER A 161 22.04 14.19 -10.93
CA SER A 161 23.47 14.41 -11.21
C SER A 161 23.95 15.77 -10.70
N LYS A 162 23.21 16.82 -11.02
CA LYS A 162 23.54 18.18 -10.55
C LYS A 162 23.45 18.29 -9.02
N LEU A 163 22.44 17.67 -8.40
CA LEU A 163 22.26 17.65 -6.96
C LEU A 163 23.43 16.97 -6.23
N LEU A 164 23.87 15.78 -6.69
CA LEU A 164 25.03 15.12 -6.09
C LEU A 164 26.28 16.00 -6.18
N LYS A 165 26.54 16.64 -7.33
CA LYS A 165 27.66 17.56 -7.51
C LYS A 165 27.57 18.77 -6.60
N ALA A 166 26.37 19.33 -6.43
CA ALA A 166 26.12 20.42 -5.48
C ALA A 166 26.38 20.00 -4.03
N LEU A 167 25.92 18.81 -3.62
CA LEU A 167 26.19 18.28 -2.29
C LEU A 167 27.69 18.10 -2.04
N ILE A 168 28.42 17.50 -3.00
CA ILE A 168 29.87 17.31 -2.89
C ILE A 168 30.61 18.66 -2.79
N SER A 169 30.19 19.67 -3.56
CA SER A 169 30.87 20.96 -3.57
C SER A 169 30.56 21.84 -2.34
N ASN A 170 29.38 21.72 -1.76
CA ASN A 170 28.97 22.54 -0.63
C ASN A 170 29.29 21.92 0.74
N TYR A 171 29.43 20.59 0.80
CA TYR A 171 29.64 19.88 2.05
C TYR A 171 30.89 19.01 1.98
N ASN A 172 31.71 19.08 3.01
CA ASN A 172 32.97 18.32 3.08
C ASN A 172 32.72 16.92 3.64
N PHE A 173 32.54 15.92 2.76
CA PHE A 173 32.39 14.51 3.14
C PHE A 173 33.10 13.58 2.15
N VAL A 174 33.41 12.36 2.62
CA VAL A 174 34.00 11.31 1.79
C VAL A 174 32.89 10.51 1.17
N LEU A 175 32.69 10.63 -0.14
CA LEU A 175 31.58 10.00 -0.85
C LEU A 175 31.56 8.46 -0.69
N ASN A 176 32.74 7.84 -0.62
CA ASN A 176 32.84 6.38 -0.46
C ASN A 176 32.19 5.85 0.84
N ASP A 177 32.05 6.69 1.87
CA ASP A 177 31.41 6.31 3.13
C ASP A 177 29.88 6.19 3.00
N TYR A 178 29.33 6.59 1.84
CA TYR A 178 27.89 6.61 1.55
C TYR A 178 27.53 5.70 0.37
N ILE A 179 28.46 4.86 -0.09
CA ILE A 179 28.16 3.82 -1.07
C ILE A 179 27.54 2.65 -0.32
N GLU A 180 26.31 2.32 -0.66
CA GLU A 180 25.60 1.18 -0.11
C GLU A 180 25.51 0.05 -1.13
N HIS A 181 25.43 -1.18 -0.63
CA HIS A 181 25.20 -2.38 -1.46
C HIS A 181 23.71 -2.72 -1.44
N TYR A 182 23.11 -2.91 -2.62
CA TYR A 182 21.71 -3.31 -2.74
C TYR A 182 21.59 -4.81 -2.45
N ASP A 183 21.18 -5.15 -1.23
CA ASP A 183 21.10 -6.54 -0.80
C ASP A 183 19.75 -7.19 -1.16
N LEU A 184 19.80 -8.10 -2.13
CA LEU A 184 18.65 -8.91 -2.52
C LEU A 184 18.17 -9.87 -1.42
N ASN A 185 18.97 -10.08 -0.37
CA ASN A 185 18.65 -10.97 0.74
C ASN A 185 17.90 -10.27 1.89
N ASP A 186 17.79 -8.96 1.87
CA ASP A 186 17.03 -8.19 2.88
C ASP A 186 15.57 -8.66 3.01
N ILE A 187 15.07 -9.33 1.98
CA ILE A 187 13.75 -9.98 1.97
C ILE A 187 13.65 -11.16 2.96
N LYS A 188 14.75 -11.87 3.28
CA LYS A 188 14.72 -13.06 4.15
C LYS A 188 14.36 -12.73 5.60
N ASP A 189 14.79 -11.58 6.11
CA ASP A 189 14.49 -11.14 7.47
C ASP A 189 13.03 -10.68 7.63
N PHE A 190 12.37 -10.41 6.50
CA PHE A 190 10.98 -9.99 6.43
C PHE A 190 9.99 -11.14 6.57
N ILE A 191 10.32 -12.32 6.02
CA ILE A 191 9.41 -13.46 5.95
C ILE A 191 8.83 -13.87 7.32
N PRO A 192 9.60 -13.91 8.44
CA PRO A 192 9.05 -14.27 9.75
C PRO A 192 7.97 -13.30 10.25
N TYR A 193 8.15 -11.99 10.01
CA TYR A 193 7.18 -10.98 10.46
C TYR A 193 5.94 -10.92 9.56
N VAL A 194 6.13 -10.99 8.24
CA VAL A 194 5.01 -11.10 7.27
C VAL A 194 4.17 -12.37 7.52
N SER A 195 4.72 -13.36 8.23
CA SER A 195 3.92 -14.53 8.61
C SER A 195 2.85 -14.22 9.65
N SER A 196 2.95 -13.11 10.40
CA SER A 196 1.92 -12.71 11.35
C SER A 196 0.64 -12.28 10.60
N ILE A 197 -0.50 -12.87 10.97
CA ILE A 197 -1.81 -12.58 10.37
C ILE A 197 -2.17 -11.10 10.58
N GLU A 198 -1.79 -10.55 11.71
CA GLU A 198 -2.07 -9.16 12.06
C GLU A 198 -1.34 -8.19 11.13
N PHE A 199 -0.04 -8.36 10.94
CA PHE A 199 0.72 -7.45 10.08
C PHE A 199 0.28 -7.51 8.61
N LYS A 200 0.02 -8.71 8.10
CA LYS A 200 -0.54 -8.90 6.74
C LYS A 200 -1.82 -8.10 6.54
N ARG A 201 -2.72 -8.22 7.51
CA ARG A 201 -3.99 -7.50 7.51
C ARG A 201 -3.78 -5.99 7.52
N GLU A 202 -2.95 -5.49 8.45
CA GLU A 202 -2.67 -4.06 8.61
C GLU A 202 -2.01 -3.49 7.34
N LEU A 203 -1.07 -4.20 6.75
CA LEU A 203 -0.38 -3.79 5.53
C LEU A 203 -1.34 -3.71 4.33
N ASN A 204 -2.18 -4.73 4.14
CA ASN A 204 -3.13 -4.77 3.03
C ASN A 204 -4.29 -3.78 3.24
N THR A 205 -4.68 -3.52 4.49
CA THR A 205 -5.66 -2.48 4.84
C THR A 205 -5.08 -1.09 4.57
N LEU A 206 -3.81 -0.85 4.92
CA LEU A 206 -3.13 0.41 4.60
C LEU A 206 -3.07 0.64 3.09
N TYR A 207 -2.75 -0.39 2.30
CA TYR A 207 -2.79 -0.32 0.83
C TYR A 207 -4.17 0.08 0.30
N GLY A 208 -5.24 -0.49 0.86
CA GLY A 208 -6.61 -0.12 0.51
C GLY A 208 -6.93 1.35 0.86
N ILE A 209 -6.51 1.84 2.03
CA ILE A 209 -6.71 3.22 2.46
C ILE A 209 -6.02 4.20 1.51
N LEU A 210 -4.74 3.95 1.20
CA LEU A 210 -3.98 4.78 0.28
C LEU A 210 -4.62 4.80 -1.13
N SER A 211 -5.18 3.67 -1.56
CA SER A 211 -5.93 3.59 -2.81
C SER A 211 -7.24 4.38 -2.76
N GLY A 212 -7.89 4.47 -1.58
CA GLY A 212 -9.06 5.31 -1.34
C GLY A 212 -8.71 6.80 -1.39
N ILE A 213 -7.64 7.19 -0.71
CA ILE A 213 -7.10 8.55 -0.68
C ILE A 213 -6.78 9.09 -2.08
N GLN A 214 -6.22 8.26 -2.95
CA GLN A 214 -5.88 8.65 -4.32
C GLN A 214 -7.10 8.90 -5.23
N ILE A 215 -8.31 8.61 -4.75
CA ILE A 215 -9.52 8.73 -5.58
C ILE A 215 -9.78 10.17 -6.01
N ASP A 216 -9.59 11.15 -5.15
CA ASP A 216 -9.87 12.56 -5.44
C ASP A 216 -8.61 13.45 -5.52
N ASN A 217 -7.43 12.87 -5.32
CA ASN A 217 -6.13 13.58 -5.24
C ASN A 217 -6.07 14.67 -4.14
N ILE A 218 -6.96 14.63 -3.17
CA ILE A 218 -7.00 15.56 -2.04
C ILE A 218 -6.75 14.76 -0.77
N ILE A 219 -5.58 14.96 -0.17
CA ILE A 219 -5.23 14.27 1.06
C ILE A 219 -5.59 15.15 2.26
N ASN A 220 -6.54 14.70 3.04
CA ASN A 220 -7.05 15.45 4.17
C ASN A 220 -6.29 15.13 5.47
N LYS A 221 -6.48 16.00 6.49
CA LYS A 221 -5.78 15.86 7.78
C LYS A 221 -6.03 14.54 8.50
N LYS A 222 -7.19 13.90 8.31
CA LYS A 222 -7.52 12.63 8.97
C LYS A 222 -6.81 11.45 8.33
N GLU A 223 -6.61 11.51 7.03
CA GLU A 223 -5.82 10.52 6.30
C GLU A 223 -4.35 10.57 6.70
N VAL A 224 -3.81 11.80 6.83
CA VAL A 224 -2.47 12.02 7.40
C VAL A 224 -2.38 11.44 8.82
N GLU A 225 -3.38 11.70 9.68
CA GLU A 225 -3.43 11.18 11.04
C GLU A 225 -3.51 9.64 11.06
N TYR A 226 -4.26 9.04 10.14
CA TYR A 226 -4.32 7.58 10.02
C TYR A 226 -2.96 6.97 9.72
N ILE A 227 -2.21 7.54 8.77
CA ILE A 227 -0.87 7.08 8.42
C ILE A 227 0.10 7.24 9.61
N LYS A 228 0.01 8.36 10.33
CA LYS A 228 0.79 8.58 11.57
C LYS A 228 0.48 7.51 12.64
N ASN A 229 -0.79 7.25 12.89
CA ASN A 229 -1.23 6.24 13.86
C ASN A 229 -0.79 4.83 13.44
N TRP A 230 -0.84 4.51 12.14
CA TRP A 230 -0.34 3.25 11.63
C TRP A 230 1.16 3.09 11.91
N LYS A 231 1.95 4.12 11.64
CA LYS A 231 3.39 4.15 11.95
C LYS A 231 3.65 3.91 13.44
N GLU A 232 3.00 4.69 14.33
CA GLU A 232 3.19 4.58 15.78
C GLU A 232 2.87 3.17 16.29
N LYS A 233 1.80 2.56 15.81
CA LYS A 233 1.40 1.19 16.16
C LYS A 233 2.49 0.16 15.81
N HIS A 234 3.30 0.41 14.77
CA HIS A 234 4.28 -0.54 14.27
C HIS A 234 5.74 -0.20 14.65
N LEU A 235 5.98 0.87 15.41
CA LEU A 235 7.35 1.25 15.85
C LEU A 235 8.07 0.15 16.64
N ASN A 236 7.35 -0.65 17.42
CA ASN A 236 7.94 -1.76 18.19
C ASN A 236 8.56 -2.85 17.29
N PHE A 237 8.26 -2.84 16.01
CA PHE A 237 8.74 -3.81 15.03
C PHE A 237 9.80 -3.24 14.08
N ILE A 238 10.34 -2.07 14.39
CA ILE A 238 11.33 -1.36 13.55
C ILE A 238 12.64 -2.15 13.37
N HIS A 239 12.93 -3.12 14.25
CA HIS A 239 14.08 -4.02 14.12
C HIS A 239 13.97 -4.98 12.93
N TYR A 240 12.76 -5.16 12.36
CA TYR A 240 12.60 -5.86 11.08
C TYR A 240 12.85 -4.88 9.93
N LYS A 241 13.84 -5.17 9.09
CA LYS A 241 14.27 -4.27 7.99
C LYS A 241 13.13 -3.77 7.12
N SER A 242 12.15 -4.61 6.83
CA SER A 242 10.97 -4.26 6.05
C SER A 242 10.05 -3.26 6.74
N VAL A 243 9.81 -3.45 8.04
CA VAL A 243 9.02 -2.49 8.83
C VAL A 243 9.78 -1.17 8.92
N SER A 244 11.09 -1.23 9.18
CA SER A 244 11.98 -0.08 9.14
C SER A 244 11.90 0.66 7.81
N HIS A 245 11.90 -0.06 6.68
CA HIS A 245 11.80 0.52 5.34
C HIS A 245 10.44 1.22 5.13
N ILE A 246 9.33 0.58 5.45
CA ILE A 246 7.98 1.19 5.35
C ILE A 246 7.90 2.45 6.24
N ILE A 247 8.42 2.38 7.48
CA ILE A 247 8.41 3.51 8.41
C ILE A 247 9.27 4.67 7.88
N LYS A 248 10.44 4.40 7.31
CA LYS A 248 11.27 5.43 6.68
C LYS A 248 10.54 6.14 5.54
N VAL A 249 9.82 5.39 4.69
CA VAL A 249 9.02 5.97 3.61
C VAL A 249 7.85 6.79 4.18
N ILE A 250 7.19 6.31 5.24
CA ILE A 250 6.15 7.09 5.92
C ILE A 250 6.74 8.37 6.54
N ASP A 251 7.92 8.31 7.14
CA ASP A 251 8.60 9.51 7.69
C ASP A 251 8.88 10.53 6.59
N LEU A 252 9.33 10.06 5.43
CA LEU A 252 9.57 10.88 4.24
C LEU A 252 8.31 11.62 3.81
N ILE A 253 7.21 10.90 3.62
CA ILE A 253 5.95 11.51 3.13
C ILE A 253 5.24 12.39 4.17
N LEU A 254 5.59 12.25 5.44
CA LEU A 254 5.01 13.07 6.53
C LEU A 254 5.87 14.30 6.89
N GLU A 255 7.00 14.51 6.22
CA GLU A 255 8.01 15.48 6.62
C GLU A 255 7.48 16.93 6.62
N ASP A 256 6.72 17.30 5.60
CA ASP A 256 6.11 18.64 5.49
C ASP A 256 4.62 18.66 5.89
N ASN A 257 4.07 17.56 6.37
CA ASN A 257 2.65 17.34 6.67
C ASN A 257 1.69 17.57 5.48
N VAL A 258 2.21 17.56 4.26
CA VAL A 258 1.45 17.64 3.01
C VAL A 258 1.80 16.40 2.18
N ILE A 259 0.87 15.47 2.05
CA ILE A 259 1.09 14.26 1.26
C ILE A 259 0.67 14.52 -0.19
N THR A 260 1.58 14.28 -1.13
CA THR A 260 1.34 14.44 -2.56
C THR A 260 0.92 13.11 -3.20
N ALA A 261 0.37 13.16 -4.42
CA ALA A 261 0.02 11.96 -5.17
C ALA A 261 1.24 11.04 -5.39
N ASP A 262 2.40 11.61 -5.65
CA ASP A 262 3.67 10.89 -5.87
C ASP A 262 4.09 10.12 -4.62
N GLU A 263 3.98 10.75 -3.46
CA GLU A 263 4.32 10.12 -2.18
C GLU A 263 3.38 8.98 -1.83
N VAL A 264 2.10 9.11 -2.17
CA VAL A 264 1.15 7.98 -2.04
C VAL A 264 1.52 6.86 -3.01
N LEU A 265 1.91 7.18 -4.25
CA LEU A 265 2.40 6.18 -5.21
C LEU A 265 3.65 5.48 -4.69
N LEU A 266 4.61 6.23 -4.14
CA LEU A 266 5.82 5.69 -3.54
C LEU A 266 5.47 4.72 -2.41
N LEU A 267 4.65 5.13 -1.44
CA LEU A 267 4.27 4.28 -0.32
C LEU A 267 3.50 3.05 -0.80
N ASN A 268 2.57 3.19 -1.74
CA ASN A 268 1.86 2.07 -2.36
C ASN A 268 2.82 1.09 -3.02
N SER A 269 3.83 1.60 -3.73
CA SER A 269 4.82 0.75 -4.39
C SER A 269 5.63 -0.08 -3.38
N VAL A 270 6.06 0.53 -2.29
CA VAL A 270 6.78 -0.17 -1.20
C VAL A 270 5.89 -1.21 -0.52
N ILE A 271 4.62 -0.87 -0.25
CA ILE A 271 3.68 -1.82 0.34
C ILE A 271 3.44 -3.02 -0.58
N THR A 272 3.25 -2.79 -1.89
CA THR A 272 3.01 -3.88 -2.85
C THR A 272 4.21 -4.80 -2.97
N ASP A 273 5.45 -4.30 -2.80
CA ASP A 273 6.65 -5.12 -2.74
C ASP A 273 6.58 -6.17 -1.65
N TYR A 274 5.99 -5.83 -0.52
CA TYR A 274 5.85 -6.76 0.59
C TYR A 274 4.60 -7.63 0.48
N LEU A 275 3.51 -7.12 -0.10
CA LEU A 275 2.28 -7.89 -0.27
C LEU A 275 2.47 -9.13 -1.17
N GLN A 276 3.42 -9.14 -2.11
CA GLN A 276 3.73 -10.31 -2.93
C GLN A 276 4.18 -11.54 -2.11
N TYR A 277 4.73 -11.33 -0.90
CA TYR A 277 5.13 -12.41 0.00
C TYR A 277 4.02 -12.86 0.95
N VAL A 278 2.87 -12.17 0.93
CA VAL A 278 1.73 -12.49 1.78
C VAL A 278 0.97 -13.69 1.23
N LYS A 279 1.10 -14.85 1.89
CA LYS A 279 0.31 -16.04 1.56
C LYS A 279 -1.06 -15.96 2.23
N SER A 280 -2.07 -15.53 1.49
CA SER A 280 -3.48 -15.53 1.91
C SER A 280 -4.35 -15.84 0.70
N SER A 281 -5.61 -16.24 0.92
CA SER A 281 -6.50 -16.43 -0.22
C SER A 281 -6.80 -15.09 -0.91
N LYS A 282 -7.06 -15.15 -2.21
CA LYS A 282 -7.39 -13.98 -3.01
C LYS A 282 -8.59 -13.21 -2.43
N GLU A 283 -9.59 -13.95 -1.94
CA GLU A 283 -10.79 -13.39 -1.32
C GLU A 283 -10.45 -12.66 0.00
N THR A 284 -9.57 -13.23 0.83
CA THR A 284 -9.15 -12.59 2.08
C THR A 284 -8.41 -11.29 1.81
N LEU A 285 -7.47 -11.28 0.86
CA LEU A 285 -6.73 -10.08 0.49
C LEU A 285 -7.66 -8.99 -0.07
N ALA A 286 -8.57 -9.38 -0.97
CA ALA A 286 -9.54 -8.44 -1.53
C ALA A 286 -10.51 -7.88 -0.48
N THR A 287 -10.93 -8.68 0.50
CA THR A 287 -11.78 -8.20 1.61
C THR A 287 -11.04 -7.20 2.51
N GLN A 288 -9.78 -7.46 2.85
CA GLN A 288 -8.94 -6.54 3.63
C GLN A 288 -8.70 -5.23 2.88
N PHE A 289 -8.37 -5.32 1.59
CA PHE A 289 -8.22 -4.16 0.71
C PHE A 289 -9.50 -3.34 0.63
N LEU A 290 -10.66 -3.98 0.41
CA LEU A 290 -11.95 -3.32 0.33
C LEU A 290 -12.30 -2.56 1.62
N GLN A 291 -12.00 -3.13 2.79
CA GLN A 291 -12.18 -2.44 4.06
C GLN A 291 -11.26 -1.22 4.19
N GLY A 292 -10.03 -1.33 3.70
CA GLY A 292 -9.11 -0.19 3.61
C GLY A 292 -9.66 0.90 2.70
N LEU A 293 -10.09 0.54 1.49
CA LEU A 293 -10.66 1.45 0.51
C LEU A 293 -11.88 2.22 1.07
N ILE A 294 -12.80 1.52 1.73
CA ILE A 294 -13.96 2.13 2.39
C ILE A 294 -13.52 3.10 3.50
N ARG A 295 -12.49 2.75 4.29
CA ARG A 295 -11.95 3.65 5.33
C ARG A 295 -11.34 4.91 4.74
N GLY A 296 -10.63 4.79 3.62
CA GLY A 296 -10.11 5.94 2.89
C GLY A 296 -11.22 6.87 2.42
N ILE A 297 -12.27 6.32 1.81
CA ILE A 297 -13.45 7.09 1.37
C ILE A 297 -14.21 7.75 2.55
N GLU A 298 -14.36 7.05 3.68
CA GLU A 298 -15.06 7.58 4.87
C GLU A 298 -14.23 8.59 5.70
N ALA A 299 -12.94 8.74 5.40
CA ALA A 299 -12.03 9.50 6.27
C ALA A 299 -12.43 10.97 6.42
N ASP A 300 -12.95 11.61 5.39
CA ASP A 300 -13.40 13.02 5.41
C ASP A 300 -14.90 13.17 5.73
N LYS A 301 -15.67 12.08 5.76
CA LYS A 301 -17.12 12.02 5.98
C LYS A 301 -17.94 12.66 4.84
N ALA A 302 -17.38 12.83 3.67
CA ALA A 302 -18.03 13.47 2.53
C ALA A 302 -17.82 12.64 1.26
N ILE A 303 -18.63 11.57 1.10
CA ILE A 303 -18.55 10.70 -0.08
C ILE A 303 -18.89 11.52 -1.34
N ASN A 304 -17.96 11.57 -2.28
CA ASN A 304 -18.14 12.24 -3.55
C ASN A 304 -18.53 11.25 -4.66
N ASP A 305 -19.03 11.77 -5.79
CA ASP A 305 -19.52 10.94 -6.90
C ASP A 305 -18.38 10.12 -7.54
N THR A 306 -17.18 10.69 -7.62
CA THR A 306 -16.00 10.02 -8.19
C THR A 306 -15.63 8.79 -7.39
N GLU A 307 -15.72 8.86 -6.06
CA GLU A 307 -15.46 7.73 -5.17
C GLU A 307 -16.47 6.59 -5.38
N ILE A 308 -17.76 6.92 -5.53
CA ILE A 308 -18.81 5.95 -5.81
C ILE A 308 -18.54 5.22 -7.12
N TYR A 309 -18.21 5.96 -8.20
CA TYR A 309 -17.89 5.35 -9.51
C TYR A 309 -16.61 4.50 -9.46
N LYS A 310 -15.57 4.94 -8.75
CA LYS A 310 -14.32 4.16 -8.62
C LYS A 310 -14.52 2.91 -7.77
N LEU A 311 -15.30 2.99 -6.68
CA LEU A 311 -15.67 1.82 -5.88
C LEU A 311 -16.50 0.82 -6.71
N ARG A 312 -17.46 1.30 -7.52
CA ARG A 312 -18.19 0.47 -8.48
C ARG A 312 -17.24 -0.26 -9.43
N ASN A 313 -16.30 0.47 -10.04
CA ASN A 313 -15.35 -0.12 -10.98
C ASN A 313 -14.48 -1.18 -10.30
N TRP A 314 -14.07 -0.94 -9.06
CA TRP A 314 -13.34 -1.95 -8.28
C TRP A 314 -14.19 -3.20 -8.04
N LEU A 315 -15.45 -3.05 -7.66
CA LEU A 315 -16.37 -4.18 -7.47
C LEU A 315 -16.55 -4.99 -8.76
N TYR A 316 -16.73 -4.34 -9.91
CA TYR A 316 -16.84 -5.03 -11.20
C TYR A 316 -15.56 -5.81 -11.56
N LYS A 317 -14.37 -5.24 -11.33
CA LYS A 317 -13.09 -5.93 -11.55
C LYS A 317 -12.88 -7.12 -10.61
N ASN A 318 -13.55 -7.15 -9.45
CA ASN A 318 -13.44 -8.20 -8.45
C ASN A 318 -14.71 -9.04 -8.32
N ASN A 319 -15.44 -9.26 -9.41
CA ASN A 319 -16.71 -10.01 -9.44
C ASN A 319 -16.62 -11.46 -8.96
N TYR A 320 -15.42 -12.02 -8.87
CA TYR A 320 -15.19 -13.34 -8.25
C TYR A 320 -15.51 -13.37 -6.75
N LEU A 321 -15.72 -12.20 -6.11
CA LEU A 321 -16.17 -12.07 -4.74
C LEU A 321 -17.69 -12.22 -4.57
N GLN A 322 -18.43 -12.40 -5.66
CA GLN A 322 -19.88 -12.63 -5.60
C GLN A 322 -20.19 -13.83 -4.70
N GLY A 323 -21.22 -13.71 -3.87
CA GLY A 323 -21.56 -14.68 -2.82
C GLY A 323 -20.78 -14.48 -1.51
N HIS A 324 -19.92 -13.48 -1.41
CA HIS A 324 -19.13 -13.19 -0.22
C HIS A 324 -19.45 -11.83 0.41
N TYR A 325 -19.63 -11.82 1.74
CA TYR A 325 -19.72 -10.58 2.49
C TYR A 325 -18.33 -9.90 2.57
N PRO A 326 -18.20 -8.56 2.41
CA PRO A 326 -19.26 -7.56 2.26
C PRO A 326 -19.57 -7.20 0.78
N TYR A 327 -19.00 -7.93 -0.19
CA TYR A 327 -19.09 -7.61 -1.61
C TYR A 327 -20.52 -7.46 -2.10
N ASP A 328 -21.39 -8.45 -1.87
CA ASP A 328 -22.76 -8.44 -2.40
C ASP A 328 -23.59 -7.28 -1.82
N LEU A 329 -23.37 -6.93 -0.55
CA LEU A 329 -24.02 -5.81 0.10
C LEU A 329 -23.67 -4.50 -0.62
N LEU A 330 -22.37 -4.25 -0.82
CA LEU A 330 -21.90 -3.04 -1.49
C LEU A 330 -22.27 -2.99 -2.96
N PHE A 331 -22.17 -4.13 -3.65
CA PHE A 331 -22.51 -4.21 -5.07
C PHE A 331 -23.98 -3.86 -5.30
N THR A 332 -24.87 -4.37 -4.46
CA THR A 332 -26.32 -4.08 -4.53
C THR A 332 -26.58 -2.61 -4.23
N GLU A 333 -26.04 -2.08 -3.15
CA GLU A 333 -26.21 -0.68 -2.74
C GLU A 333 -25.74 0.31 -3.82
N ILE A 334 -24.51 0.12 -4.30
CA ILE A 334 -23.91 1.03 -5.30
C ILE A 334 -24.64 0.97 -6.64
N ASN A 335 -25.09 -0.20 -7.09
CA ASN A 335 -25.86 -0.28 -8.32
C ASN A 335 -27.23 0.36 -8.16
N SER A 336 -27.88 0.25 -7.00
CA SER A 336 -29.13 0.96 -6.73
C SER A 336 -28.95 2.48 -6.77
N ILE A 337 -27.88 3.02 -6.15
CA ILE A 337 -27.55 4.46 -6.18
C ILE A 337 -27.34 4.98 -7.62
N LEU A 338 -26.79 4.15 -8.49
CA LEU A 338 -26.45 4.54 -9.86
C LEU A 338 -27.52 4.19 -10.90
N GLU A 339 -28.68 3.67 -10.48
CA GLU A 339 -29.73 3.18 -11.39
C GLU A 339 -30.39 4.29 -12.19
N ASP A 340 -30.69 5.43 -11.55
CA ASP A 340 -31.32 6.58 -12.19
C ASP A 340 -30.34 7.64 -12.70
N GLY A 341 -29.03 7.46 -12.44
CA GLY A 341 -27.95 8.36 -12.84
C GLY A 341 -27.84 9.65 -12.03
N ILE A 342 -28.60 9.80 -10.93
CA ILE A 342 -28.59 10.97 -10.04
C ILE A 342 -28.20 10.52 -8.63
N ILE A 343 -27.06 10.95 -8.15
CA ILE A 343 -26.59 10.60 -6.80
C ILE A 343 -27.07 11.65 -5.80
N THR A 344 -27.96 11.28 -4.93
CA THR A 344 -28.57 12.18 -3.93
C THR A 344 -27.75 12.19 -2.62
N LEU A 345 -27.94 13.24 -1.81
CA LEU A 345 -27.34 13.33 -0.47
C LEU A 345 -27.87 12.23 0.48
N GLU A 346 -29.12 11.80 0.31
CA GLU A 346 -29.72 10.73 1.09
C GLU A 346 -29.03 9.38 0.78
N GLU A 347 -28.80 9.09 -0.50
CA GLU A 347 -28.09 7.87 -0.93
C GLU A 347 -26.66 7.84 -0.39
N LYS A 348 -25.92 8.95 -0.48
CA LYS A 348 -24.58 9.08 0.11
C LYS A 348 -24.61 8.84 1.63
N SER A 349 -25.61 9.38 2.32
CA SER A 349 -25.79 9.16 3.77
C SER A 349 -26.08 7.70 4.09
N ASN A 350 -26.87 7.01 3.27
CA ASN A 350 -27.18 5.59 3.46
C ASN A 350 -25.94 4.74 3.15
N LEU A 351 -25.20 5.04 2.10
CA LEU A 351 -23.94 4.37 1.78
C LEU A 351 -22.92 4.51 2.92
N SER A 352 -22.79 5.71 3.54
CA SER A 352 -21.97 5.90 4.73
C SER A 352 -22.38 5.03 5.91
N LYS A 353 -23.69 4.83 6.14
CA LYS A 353 -24.18 3.87 7.16
C LYS A 353 -23.80 2.44 6.81
N THR A 354 -23.92 2.06 5.55
CA THR A 354 -23.50 0.74 5.05
C THR A 354 -22.00 0.53 5.26
N PHE A 355 -21.18 1.53 4.96
CA PHE A 355 -19.73 1.50 5.24
C PHE A 355 -19.43 1.26 6.72
N LYS A 356 -20.09 1.99 7.62
CA LYS A 356 -19.95 1.78 9.08
C LYS A 356 -20.31 0.37 9.50
N THR A 357 -21.40 -0.17 8.96
CA THR A 357 -21.82 -1.55 9.25
C THR A 357 -20.78 -2.58 8.79
N ILE A 358 -20.09 -2.32 7.68
CA ILE A 358 -19.01 -3.18 7.17
C ILE A 358 -17.74 -3.05 8.02
N LEU A 359 -17.37 -1.82 8.39
CA LEU A 359 -16.16 -1.55 9.17
C LEU A 359 -16.29 -1.98 10.62
N GLU A 360 -17.50 -1.91 11.17
CA GLU A 360 -17.84 -2.22 12.57
C GLU A 360 -18.98 -3.24 12.67
N PRO A 361 -18.79 -4.45 12.13
CA PRO A 361 -19.87 -5.43 11.96
C PRO A 361 -20.43 -5.96 13.29
N ILE A 362 -19.79 -5.67 14.41
CA ILE A 362 -20.16 -6.13 15.75
C ILE A 362 -20.82 -5.03 16.59
N GLU A 363 -20.65 -3.75 16.24
CA GLU A 363 -21.14 -2.63 17.06
C GLU A 363 -22.63 -2.29 16.83
N ASN A 364 -23.17 -2.62 15.67
CA ASN A 364 -24.54 -2.33 15.27
C ASN A 364 -25.51 -3.52 15.50
N LEU A 365 -25.35 -4.22 16.61
CA LEU A 365 -26.19 -5.36 16.92
C LEU A 365 -27.43 -4.91 17.71
N ASN A 366 -28.60 -5.34 17.25
CA ASN A 366 -29.87 -5.11 17.93
C ASN A 366 -29.88 -5.75 19.34
N ASN A 367 -30.61 -5.19 20.27
CA ASN A 367 -30.85 -5.77 21.59
C ASN A 367 -31.85 -6.94 21.47
N GLU A 368 -31.43 -8.03 20.82
CA GLU A 368 -32.25 -9.21 20.69
C GLU A 368 -32.21 -10.05 22.00
N ILE A 369 -33.36 -10.56 22.39
CA ILE A 369 -33.45 -11.47 23.52
C ILE A 369 -32.86 -12.82 23.11
N VAL A 370 -31.88 -13.29 23.87
CA VAL A 370 -31.19 -14.57 23.60
C VAL A 370 -31.99 -15.70 24.21
N LEU A 371 -32.61 -16.53 23.38
CA LEU A 371 -33.25 -17.75 23.81
C LEU A 371 -32.26 -18.90 23.77
N PHE A 372 -32.06 -19.63 24.86
CA PHE A 372 -31.07 -20.72 24.93
C PHE A 372 -31.66 -22.06 24.47
N GLU A 373 -32.85 -22.41 24.96
CA GLU A 373 -33.44 -23.72 24.68
C GLU A 373 -33.62 -23.99 23.18
N ASN A 374 -33.12 -25.13 22.73
CA ASN A 374 -33.15 -25.60 21.35
C ASN A 374 -32.46 -24.70 20.33
N ASN A 375 -31.72 -23.69 20.74
CA ASN A 375 -30.93 -22.85 19.85
C ASN A 375 -29.47 -23.28 19.81
N THR A 376 -28.90 -23.22 18.62
CA THR A 376 -27.50 -23.58 18.35
C THR A 376 -26.64 -22.34 18.33
N PHE A 377 -25.59 -22.34 19.14
CA PHE A 377 -24.64 -21.25 19.30
C PHE A 377 -23.28 -21.61 18.71
N CYS A 378 -22.56 -20.62 18.17
CA CYS A 378 -21.16 -20.73 17.82
C CYS A 378 -20.37 -19.63 18.51
N LEU A 379 -19.14 -19.89 18.94
CA LEU A 379 -18.32 -18.95 19.70
C LEU A 379 -17.16 -18.42 18.87
N SER A 380 -16.90 -17.11 18.91
CA SER A 380 -15.78 -16.43 18.22
C SER A 380 -15.09 -15.42 19.13
N GLY A 381 -13.78 -15.26 18.96
CA GLY A 381 -12.98 -14.28 19.72
C GLY A 381 -12.56 -14.78 21.09
N ASN A 382 -12.01 -13.85 21.89
CA ASN A 382 -11.62 -14.03 23.28
C ASN A 382 -12.72 -13.48 24.21
N PHE A 383 -13.06 -14.22 25.22
CA PHE A 383 -14.16 -13.90 26.15
C PHE A 383 -13.62 -13.32 27.46
N SER A 384 -14.22 -12.24 27.94
CA SER A 384 -13.93 -11.62 29.22
C SER A 384 -14.44 -12.46 30.39
N TYR A 385 -15.54 -13.19 30.19
CA TYR A 385 -16.13 -14.12 31.16
C TYR A 385 -15.20 -15.29 31.49
N GLY A 386 -14.26 -15.61 30.61
CA GLY A 386 -13.26 -16.66 30.78
C GLY A 386 -12.99 -17.47 29.53
N SER A 387 -12.53 -18.71 29.69
CA SER A 387 -12.25 -19.57 28.55
C SER A 387 -13.50 -19.88 27.73
N LYS A 388 -13.33 -20.15 26.42
CA LYS A 388 -14.44 -20.61 25.56
C LYS A 388 -15.19 -21.80 26.14
N ASN A 389 -14.49 -22.69 26.86
CA ASN A 389 -15.11 -23.83 27.53
C ASN A 389 -16.07 -23.39 28.64
N LYS A 390 -15.75 -22.35 29.41
CA LYS A 390 -16.66 -21.79 30.43
C LYS A 390 -17.92 -21.23 29.79
N VAL A 391 -17.78 -20.47 28.72
CA VAL A 391 -18.92 -19.90 27.97
C VAL A 391 -19.77 -21.02 27.36
N MET A 392 -19.15 -22.04 26.81
CA MET A 392 -19.84 -23.21 26.28
C MET A 392 -20.66 -23.93 27.36
N GLN A 393 -20.07 -24.18 28.54
CA GLN A 393 -20.76 -24.82 29.67
C GLN A 393 -21.96 -23.97 30.17
N TYR A 394 -21.81 -22.65 30.19
CA TYR A 394 -22.91 -21.74 30.53
C TYR A 394 -24.07 -21.89 29.53
N ILE A 395 -23.84 -21.86 28.25
CA ILE A 395 -24.87 -22.03 27.21
C ILE A 395 -25.57 -23.39 27.36
N ILE A 396 -24.82 -24.46 27.53
CA ILE A 396 -25.35 -25.81 27.72
C ILE A 396 -26.20 -25.89 28.99
N SER A 397 -25.75 -25.28 30.09
CA SER A 397 -26.51 -25.28 31.34
C SER A 397 -27.87 -24.56 31.24
N LYS A 398 -28.02 -23.69 30.23
CA LYS A 398 -29.27 -23.00 29.91
C LYS A 398 -30.11 -23.68 28.82
N GLY A 399 -29.73 -24.91 28.41
CA GLY A 399 -30.45 -25.68 27.40
C GLY A 399 -30.07 -25.41 25.95
N GLY A 400 -29.01 -24.61 25.72
CA GLY A 400 -28.48 -24.32 24.39
C GLY A 400 -27.52 -25.42 23.86
N ILE A 401 -27.37 -25.46 22.56
CA ILE A 401 -26.44 -26.35 21.84
C ILE A 401 -25.26 -25.54 21.34
N VAL A 402 -24.02 -26.02 21.48
CA VAL A 402 -22.83 -25.30 21.01
C VAL A 402 -22.13 -26.07 19.90
N ASP A 403 -22.02 -25.45 18.73
CA ASP A 403 -21.26 -25.94 17.60
C ASP A 403 -19.89 -25.25 17.48
N LYS A 404 -18.88 -26.00 17.06
CA LYS A 404 -17.53 -25.47 16.84
C LYS A 404 -17.49 -24.53 15.62
N ASN A 405 -18.27 -24.82 14.61
CA ASN A 405 -18.26 -24.13 13.31
C ASN A 405 -19.66 -23.57 13.00
N ILE A 406 -19.70 -22.48 12.23
CA ILE A 406 -20.95 -21.90 11.70
C ILE A 406 -21.55 -22.85 10.65
N LYS A 407 -22.84 -23.16 10.81
CA LYS A 407 -23.67 -23.97 9.91
C LYS A 407 -24.95 -23.21 9.60
N LYS A 408 -25.71 -23.64 8.59
CA LYS A 408 -27.05 -23.10 8.30
C LYS A 408 -28.04 -23.26 9.47
N SER A 409 -27.81 -24.27 10.33
CA SER A 409 -28.59 -24.53 11.54
C SER A 409 -28.15 -23.72 12.77
N THR A 410 -27.10 -22.89 12.66
CA THR A 410 -26.65 -22.03 13.76
C THR A 410 -27.62 -20.85 13.90
N ASN A 411 -28.12 -20.61 15.11
CA ASN A 411 -29.03 -19.49 15.40
C ASN A 411 -28.26 -18.25 15.82
N PHE A 412 -27.23 -18.42 16.68
CA PHE A 412 -26.48 -17.31 17.25
C PHE A 412 -24.97 -17.52 17.08
N LEU A 413 -24.29 -16.43 16.67
CA LEU A 413 -22.83 -16.32 16.81
C LEU A 413 -22.54 -15.40 17.99
N VAL A 414 -21.92 -15.92 19.05
CA VAL A 414 -21.49 -15.12 20.20
C VAL A 414 -20.07 -14.65 19.99
N VAL A 415 -19.85 -13.34 20.10
CA VAL A 415 -18.53 -12.70 19.92
C VAL A 415 -18.05 -12.18 21.28
N GLY A 416 -16.87 -12.66 21.70
CA GLY A 416 -16.23 -12.20 22.93
C GLY A 416 -15.70 -10.77 22.80
N GLU A 417 -15.75 -9.99 23.88
CA GLU A 417 -15.31 -8.59 23.93
C GLU A 417 -13.81 -8.40 23.69
N GLY A 418 -12.99 -9.40 24.01
CA GLY A 418 -11.56 -9.39 23.80
C GLY A 418 -11.12 -9.48 22.33
N GLY A 419 -12.04 -9.54 21.38
CA GLY A 419 -11.74 -9.65 19.95
C GLY A 419 -10.81 -10.81 19.61
N SER A 420 -9.99 -10.68 18.59
CA SER A 420 -8.90 -11.61 18.28
C SER A 420 -7.86 -10.97 17.38
N SER A 421 -6.58 -11.08 17.74
CA SER A 421 -5.44 -10.75 16.88
C SER A 421 -5.39 -11.62 15.61
N HIS A 422 -6.15 -12.73 15.58
CA HIS A 422 -6.22 -13.68 14.47
C HIS A 422 -7.37 -13.38 13.48
N TYR A 423 -8.05 -12.25 13.58
CA TYR A 423 -9.07 -11.88 12.60
C TYR A 423 -8.42 -11.66 11.23
N SER A 424 -8.80 -12.47 10.26
CA SER A 424 -8.22 -12.47 8.91
C SER A 424 -8.91 -11.52 7.93
N ASN A 425 -10.10 -11.05 8.25
CA ASN A 425 -10.91 -10.18 7.38
C ASN A 425 -11.06 -8.78 7.99
N GLY A 426 -9.96 -8.09 8.25
CA GLY A 426 -10.00 -6.79 8.91
C GLY A 426 -10.40 -6.89 10.38
N ASN A 427 -11.51 -6.25 10.77
CA ASN A 427 -11.99 -6.23 12.15
C ASN A 427 -12.76 -7.50 12.57
N TYR A 428 -12.90 -8.50 11.71
CA TYR A 428 -13.64 -9.73 12.00
C TYR A 428 -12.98 -10.97 11.40
N GLY A 429 -13.26 -12.12 11.99
CA GLY A 429 -12.80 -13.43 11.53
C GLY A 429 -13.78 -14.11 10.59
N THR A 430 -13.36 -15.24 10.05
CA THR A 430 -14.14 -16.10 9.12
C THR A 430 -15.53 -16.48 9.66
N LYS A 431 -15.67 -16.64 10.97
CA LYS A 431 -16.96 -16.98 11.57
C LYS A 431 -17.96 -15.82 11.48
N ILE A 432 -17.53 -14.58 11.72
CA ILE A 432 -18.38 -13.40 11.60
C ILE A 432 -18.78 -13.21 10.13
N LYS A 433 -17.80 -13.32 9.20
CA LYS A 433 -18.07 -13.29 7.76
C LYS A 433 -19.16 -14.31 7.40
N ARG A 434 -18.97 -15.57 7.79
CA ARG A 434 -19.91 -16.63 7.49
C ARG A 434 -21.29 -16.47 8.13
N ALA A 435 -21.36 -15.92 9.32
CA ALA A 435 -22.62 -15.58 9.98
C ALA A 435 -23.39 -14.51 9.21
N LYS A 436 -22.73 -13.47 8.72
CA LYS A 436 -23.34 -12.44 7.86
C LYS A 436 -23.85 -13.03 6.54
N GLU A 437 -23.07 -13.90 5.88
CA GLU A 437 -23.49 -14.59 4.64
C GLU A 437 -24.72 -15.49 4.83
N LEU A 438 -24.91 -16.05 6.00
CA LEU A 438 -26.01 -16.95 6.33
C LEU A 438 -27.16 -16.28 7.09
N ASN A 439 -27.10 -14.94 7.29
CA ASN A 439 -28.06 -14.16 8.08
C ASN A 439 -28.26 -14.71 9.51
N ILE A 440 -27.16 -15.20 10.13
CA ILE A 440 -27.16 -15.68 11.50
C ILE A 440 -27.04 -14.48 12.44
N ILE A 441 -27.82 -14.49 13.51
CA ILE A 441 -27.82 -13.44 14.53
C ILE A 441 -26.45 -13.41 15.23
N ILE A 442 -25.78 -12.25 15.22
CA ILE A 442 -24.51 -12.07 15.92
C ILE A 442 -24.81 -11.30 17.21
N ILE A 443 -24.33 -11.81 18.35
CA ILE A 443 -24.48 -11.19 19.66
C ILE A 443 -23.13 -10.99 20.32
N LYS A 444 -23.02 -9.94 21.14
CA LYS A 444 -21.85 -9.73 22.00
C LYS A 444 -21.94 -10.58 23.27
N GLU A 445 -20.80 -10.83 23.87
CA GLU A 445 -20.67 -11.56 25.13
C GLU A 445 -21.56 -11.00 26.26
N ASN A 446 -21.61 -9.67 26.41
CA ASN A 446 -22.44 -9.02 27.42
C ASN A 446 -23.94 -9.30 27.25
N GLN A 447 -24.41 -9.44 26.00
CA GLN A 447 -25.83 -9.78 25.73
C GLN A 447 -26.17 -11.23 26.13
N LEU A 448 -25.16 -12.14 26.06
CA LEU A 448 -25.33 -13.53 26.49
C LEU A 448 -25.54 -13.65 28.01
N PHE A 449 -24.87 -12.79 28.79
CA PHE A 449 -24.88 -12.83 30.27
C PHE A 449 -25.82 -11.81 30.92
N ALA A 450 -26.45 -10.95 30.13
CA ALA A 450 -27.39 -9.93 30.65
C ALA A 450 -28.78 -10.49 31.04
N GLN A 451 -28.97 -11.83 31.02
CA GLN A 451 -30.26 -12.51 31.28
C GLN A 451 -30.22 -13.39 32.52
#